data_d67f25ed2a014a51e6403d53c765e637
#
_entry.id   d67f25ed2a014a51e6403d53c765e637
#
_cell.length_a   1.000
_cell.length_b   1.000
_cell.length_c   1.000
_cell.angle_alpha   90.00
_cell.angle_beta   90.00
_cell.angle_gamma   90.00
#
_symmetry.space_group_name_H-M   'P 1'
#
loop_
_entity.id
_entity.type
_entity.pdbx_description
1 polymer ?
#
loop_
_entity_poly.entity_id
_entity_poly.type
_entity_poly.pdbx_seq_one_letter_code
_entity_poly.pdbx_strand_id
1 'polypeptide(L)'
;MRYVLILLAVVTFGALAADEFTVIVISDKPKDQEPPWRLVMFTASWCGPCQAWKRDHLAGTEKLLPVEQIDIDKHPETRRPRVIEGKQVAVIAKVPTFWLIKRGELAPTQVWTGGRSPAQVQAILDKLGQ
;
A
#
# COMPACT_ATOMS: atom_id res chain seq x y z
N MET A 1 -32.21 -43.63 -45.24
CA MET A 1 -30.90 -43.44 -45.83
C MET A 1 -30.47 -41.99 -45.93
N ARG A 2 -30.84 -41.17 -45.04
CA ARG A 2 -30.62 -39.71 -45.24
C ARG A 2 -30.40 -38.97 -43.94
N TYR A 3 -29.82 -39.58 -42.92
CA TYR A 3 -29.72 -38.95 -41.59
C TYR A 3 -28.38 -39.14 -40.92
N VAL A 4 -27.29 -39.12 -41.69
CA VAL A 4 -25.97 -39.40 -41.08
C VAL A 4 -25.01 -38.18 -41.16
N LEU A 5 -25.48 -37.04 -41.54
CA LEU A 5 -24.54 -35.94 -41.84
C LEU A 5 -24.66 -34.66 -41.00
N ILE A 6 -25.25 -34.72 -39.82
CA ILE A 6 -25.43 -33.47 -39.04
C ILE A 6 -24.76 -33.50 -37.65
N LEU A 7 -23.93 -34.46 -37.37
CA LEU A 7 -23.39 -34.60 -36.02
C LEU A 7 -21.90 -34.31 -35.85
N LEU A 8 -21.27 -33.68 -36.81
CA LEU A 8 -19.82 -33.48 -36.74
C LEU A 8 -19.34 -32.01 -36.67
N ALA A 9 -20.23 -31.07 -36.52
CA ALA A 9 -19.84 -29.66 -36.56
C ALA A 9 -19.87 -28.94 -35.19
N VAL A 10 -20.15 -29.62 -34.09
CA VAL A 10 -20.37 -28.95 -32.83
C VAL A 10 -19.23 -29.14 -31.81
N VAL A 11 -18.24 -29.96 -32.09
CA VAL A 11 -17.24 -30.32 -31.08
C VAL A 11 -15.99 -29.44 -31.12
N THR A 12 -15.80 -28.58 -32.08
CA THR A 12 -14.55 -27.81 -32.21
C THR A 12 -14.60 -26.39 -31.68
N PHE A 13 -15.72 -25.95 -31.14
CA PHE A 13 -15.84 -24.57 -30.66
C PHE A 13 -15.70 -24.38 -29.15
N GLY A 14 -15.55 -25.43 -28.40
CA GLY A 14 -15.48 -25.37 -26.95
C GLY A 14 -14.09 -25.20 -26.35
N ALA A 15 -13.04 -25.37 -27.13
CA ALA A 15 -11.69 -25.43 -26.57
C ALA A 15 -10.88 -24.12 -26.65
N LEU A 16 -11.34 -23.16 -27.43
CA LEU A 16 -10.58 -21.90 -27.65
C LEU A 16 -10.99 -20.74 -26.77
N ALA A 17 -12.09 -20.85 -26.07
CA ALA A 17 -12.59 -19.75 -25.22
C ALA A 17 -12.07 -19.80 -23.78
N ALA A 18 -11.41 -20.88 -23.37
CA ALA A 18 -10.99 -21.07 -21.98
C ALA A 18 -9.63 -20.41 -21.65
N ASP A 19 -8.78 -20.23 -22.63
CA ASP A 19 -7.42 -19.73 -22.38
C ASP A 19 -7.31 -18.20 -22.31
N GLU A 20 -8.18 -17.48 -22.94
CA GLU A 20 -8.16 -16.02 -22.89
C GLU A 20 -8.76 -15.45 -21.61
N PHE A 21 -9.58 -16.21 -20.93
CA PHE A 21 -10.29 -15.73 -19.75
C PHE A 21 -9.43 -15.73 -18.50
N THR A 22 -8.36 -16.50 -18.47
CA THR A 22 -7.52 -16.69 -17.28
C THR A 22 -6.56 -15.53 -17.06
N VAL A 23 -6.25 -14.75 -18.07
CA VAL A 23 -5.23 -13.68 -18.01
C VAL A 23 -5.81 -12.36 -17.49
N ILE A 24 -7.10 -12.13 -17.62
CA ILE A 24 -7.73 -10.83 -17.30
C ILE A 24 -8.11 -10.71 -15.82
N VAL A 25 -8.25 -11.81 -15.10
CA VAL A 25 -8.78 -11.82 -13.73
C VAL A 25 -7.70 -11.55 -12.67
N ILE A 26 -6.43 -11.58 -13.03
CA ILE A 26 -5.31 -11.53 -12.07
C ILE A 26 -4.88 -10.09 -11.71
N SER A 27 -5.30 -9.08 -12.45
CA SER A 27 -4.73 -7.74 -12.30
C SER A 27 -5.61 -6.69 -11.62
N ASP A 28 -6.87 -6.98 -11.34
CA ASP A 28 -7.74 -5.99 -10.70
C ASP A 28 -8.15 -6.42 -9.29
N LYS A 29 -7.29 -6.11 -8.34
CA LYS A 29 -7.76 -6.01 -6.96
C LYS A 29 -8.73 -4.82 -6.90
N PRO A 30 -10.00 -5.03 -6.54
CA PRO A 30 -10.97 -3.95 -6.46
C PRO A 30 -10.44 -2.84 -5.55
N LYS A 31 -10.52 -1.59 -6.00
CA LYS A 31 -10.14 -0.41 -5.20
C LYS A 31 -10.83 -0.38 -3.83
N ASP A 32 -11.96 -1.05 -3.71
CA ASP A 32 -12.76 -1.13 -2.48
C ASP A 32 -12.14 -2.04 -1.41
N GLN A 33 -11.11 -2.82 -1.76
CA GLN A 33 -10.38 -3.70 -0.84
C GLN A 33 -9.04 -3.13 -0.37
N GLU A 34 -8.66 -1.95 -0.84
CA GLU A 34 -7.48 -1.28 -0.32
C GLU A 34 -7.74 -0.74 1.08
N PRO A 35 -6.80 -0.91 2.01
CA PRO A 35 -6.92 -0.32 3.34
C PRO A 35 -7.18 1.17 3.26
N PRO A 36 -8.03 1.74 4.13
CA PRO A 36 -8.34 3.17 4.13
C PRO A 36 -7.18 4.04 4.60
N TRP A 37 -6.09 3.44 5.03
CA TRP A 37 -4.91 4.09 5.56
C TRP A 37 -3.64 3.68 4.81
N ARG A 38 -2.68 4.58 4.75
CA ARG A 38 -1.30 4.30 4.33
C ARG A 38 -0.32 4.89 5.35
N LEU A 39 0.82 4.26 5.48
CA LEU A 39 1.90 4.70 6.35
C LEU A 39 3.03 5.26 5.49
N VAL A 40 3.49 6.46 5.83
CA VAL A 40 4.68 7.05 5.21
C VAL A 40 5.79 7.07 6.24
N MET A 41 6.89 6.41 5.93
CA MET A 41 8.09 6.41 6.75
C MET A 41 9.12 7.36 6.17
N PHE A 42 9.48 8.38 6.95
CA PHE A 42 10.64 9.22 6.64
C PHE A 42 11.89 8.58 7.19
N THR A 43 12.84 8.35 6.32
CA THR A 43 14.06 7.56 6.57
C THR A 43 15.28 8.25 5.99
N ALA A 44 16.47 7.75 6.31
CA ALA A 44 17.72 8.14 5.70
C ALA A 44 18.67 6.94 5.66
N SER A 45 19.58 6.91 4.70
CA SER A 45 20.53 5.81 4.55
C SER A 45 21.48 5.64 5.75
N TRP A 46 21.81 6.74 6.43
CA TRP A 46 22.67 6.77 7.63
C TRP A 46 21.94 6.47 8.94
N CYS A 47 20.61 6.31 8.89
CA CYS A 47 19.77 6.12 10.08
C CYS A 47 19.78 4.64 10.52
N GLY A 48 20.51 4.32 11.56
CA GLY A 48 20.56 2.97 12.14
C GLY A 48 19.20 2.46 12.62
N PRO A 49 18.46 3.23 13.43
CA PRO A 49 17.10 2.85 13.87
C PRO A 49 16.12 2.63 12.73
N CYS A 50 16.26 3.38 11.62
CA CYS A 50 15.45 3.17 10.42
C CYS A 50 15.70 1.81 9.78
N GLN A 51 16.96 1.43 9.65
CA GLN A 51 17.35 0.14 9.09
C GLN A 51 16.89 -1.02 9.98
N ALA A 52 17.03 -0.86 11.29
CA ALA A 52 16.54 -1.84 12.26
C ALA A 52 15.03 -2.04 12.14
N TRP A 53 14.27 -0.96 12.06
CA TRP A 53 12.81 -1.04 11.90
C TRP A 53 12.42 -1.73 10.60
N LYS A 54 13.07 -1.38 9.48
CA LYS A 54 12.82 -2.02 8.19
C LYS A 54 13.05 -3.53 8.26
N ARG A 55 14.14 -3.95 8.84
CA ARG A 55 14.48 -5.36 9.00
C ARG A 55 13.46 -6.11 9.84
N ASP A 56 13.03 -5.50 10.96
CA ASP A 56 12.28 -6.21 11.99
C ASP A 56 10.76 -6.06 11.83
N HIS A 57 10.28 -4.97 11.21
CA HIS A 57 8.86 -4.60 11.26
C HIS A 57 8.23 -4.24 9.91
N LEU A 58 9.00 -3.94 8.88
CA LEU A 58 8.44 -3.50 7.61
C LEU A 58 7.49 -4.53 7.01
N ALA A 59 7.93 -5.78 6.87
CA ALA A 59 7.13 -6.83 6.26
C ALA A 59 5.82 -7.09 7.03
N GLY A 60 5.87 -7.08 8.37
CA GLY A 60 4.68 -7.25 9.21
C GLY A 60 3.71 -6.07 9.09
N THR A 61 4.23 -4.86 8.98
CA THR A 61 3.42 -3.65 8.82
C THR A 61 2.78 -3.58 7.44
N GLU A 62 3.49 -3.98 6.39
CA GLU A 62 2.96 -4.03 5.02
C GLU A 62 1.78 -4.99 4.85
N LYS A 63 1.63 -5.97 5.75
CA LYS A 63 0.44 -6.83 5.80
C LYS A 63 -0.81 -6.09 6.30
N LEU A 64 -0.64 -5.02 7.05
CA LEU A 64 -1.74 -4.24 7.63
C LEU A 64 -2.18 -3.11 6.69
N LEU A 65 -1.24 -2.40 6.08
CA LEU A 65 -1.48 -1.25 5.21
C LEU A 65 -0.27 -1.00 4.31
N PRO A 66 -0.44 -0.28 3.19
CA PRO A 66 0.69 0.12 2.35
C PRO A 66 1.68 1.00 3.13
N VAL A 67 2.97 0.73 2.95
CA VAL A 67 4.06 1.52 3.53
C VAL A 67 4.88 2.16 2.42
N GLU A 68 4.93 3.49 2.42
CA GLU A 68 5.77 4.29 1.54
C GLU A 68 7.00 4.77 2.31
N GLN A 69 8.16 4.74 1.68
CA GLN A 69 9.40 5.22 2.28
C GLN A 69 9.89 6.46 1.55
N ILE A 70 10.17 7.52 2.31
CA ILE A 70 10.71 8.78 1.80
C ILE A 70 12.07 9.02 2.44
N ASP A 71 13.11 9.07 1.61
CA ASP A 71 14.45 9.42 2.03
C ASP A 71 14.55 10.95 2.14
N ILE A 72 14.77 11.46 3.35
CA ILE A 72 14.81 12.90 3.60
C ILE A 72 15.99 13.60 2.92
N ASP A 73 17.04 12.88 2.58
CA ASP A 73 18.20 13.45 1.88
C ASP A 73 17.89 13.69 0.39
N LYS A 74 16.99 12.89 -0.16
CA LYS A 74 16.48 13.05 -1.53
C LYS A 74 15.30 14.02 -1.62
N HIS A 75 14.70 14.36 -0.49
CA HIS A 75 13.50 15.21 -0.37
C HIS A 75 13.73 16.34 0.63
N PRO A 76 14.58 17.34 0.29
CA PRO A 76 14.94 18.41 1.21
C PRO A 76 13.76 19.28 1.64
N GLU A 77 12.66 19.27 0.90
CA GLU A 77 11.41 19.93 1.26
C GLU A 77 10.81 19.40 2.57
N THR A 78 11.12 18.17 2.95
CA THR A 78 10.64 17.58 4.21
C THR A 78 11.20 18.27 5.45
N ARG A 79 12.32 18.96 5.30
CA ARG A 79 12.98 19.70 6.38
C ARG A 79 12.52 21.16 6.49
N ARG A 80 11.51 21.55 5.71
CA ARG A 80 10.97 22.92 5.71
C ARG A 80 9.51 22.90 6.17
N PRO A 81 9.05 23.95 6.86
CA PRO A 81 7.64 24.10 7.17
C PRO A 81 6.82 24.08 5.88
N ARG A 82 5.72 23.33 5.89
CA ARG A 82 4.84 23.18 4.73
C ARG A 82 3.39 23.25 5.13
N VAL A 83 2.56 23.69 4.19
CA VAL A 83 1.12 23.58 4.29
C VAL A 83 0.65 22.55 3.28
N ILE A 84 -0.07 21.55 3.74
CA ILE A 84 -0.65 20.49 2.91
C ILE A 84 -2.15 20.48 3.19
N GLU A 85 -2.95 20.67 2.16
CA GLU A 85 -4.43 20.73 2.27
C GLU A 85 -4.91 21.71 3.35
N GLY A 86 -4.27 22.90 3.42
CA GLY A 86 -4.60 23.93 4.40
C GLY A 86 -4.14 23.64 5.84
N LYS A 87 -3.48 22.50 6.08
CA LYS A 87 -2.94 22.13 7.39
C LYS A 87 -1.44 22.38 7.43
N GLN A 88 -0.97 23.03 8.48
CA GLN A 88 0.46 23.14 8.74
C GLN A 88 1.01 21.76 9.11
N VAL A 89 2.07 21.35 8.42
CA VAL A 89 2.77 20.09 8.66
C VAL A 89 4.14 20.39 9.23
N ALA A 90 4.44 19.74 10.34
CA ALA A 90 5.73 19.89 11.02
C ALA A 90 6.88 19.42 10.12
N VAL A 91 8.04 20.05 10.29
CA VAL A 91 9.27 19.61 9.64
C VAL A 91 9.66 18.22 10.13
N ILE A 92 10.28 17.45 9.28
CA ILE A 92 10.88 16.18 9.68
C ILE A 92 12.25 16.45 10.31
N ALA A 93 12.27 16.59 11.61
CA ALA A 93 13.48 16.88 12.38
C ALA A 93 14.25 15.62 12.81
N LYS A 94 13.56 14.49 12.90
CA LYS A 94 14.13 13.21 13.35
C LYS A 94 13.68 12.08 12.43
N VAL A 95 14.52 11.06 12.30
CA VAL A 95 14.18 9.83 11.60
C VAL A 95 14.44 8.62 12.51
N PRO A 96 13.64 7.58 12.44
CA PRO A 96 12.43 7.46 11.62
C PRO A 96 11.27 8.30 12.16
N THR A 97 10.54 8.95 11.28
CA THR A 97 9.25 9.61 11.55
C THR A 97 8.21 8.96 10.66
N PHE A 98 7.02 8.76 11.21
CA PHE A 98 5.92 8.10 10.52
C PHE A 98 4.70 9.00 10.43
N TRP A 99 4.10 9.03 9.27
CA TRP A 99 2.81 9.67 9.01
C TRP A 99 1.78 8.62 8.67
N LEU A 100 0.68 8.59 9.41
CA LEU A 100 -0.49 7.82 9.06
C LEU A 100 -1.46 8.72 8.30
N ILE A 101 -1.72 8.39 7.04
CA ILE A 101 -2.49 9.22 6.11
C ILE A 101 -3.71 8.43 5.66
N LYS A 102 -4.88 9.06 5.75
CA LYS A 102 -6.11 8.49 5.24
C LYS A 102 -6.11 8.48 3.71
N ARG A 103 -6.66 7.42 3.12
CA ARG A 103 -6.79 7.31 1.67
C ARG A 103 -7.54 8.52 1.10
N GLY A 104 -6.97 9.12 0.04
CA GLY A 104 -7.50 10.33 -0.58
C GLY A 104 -7.03 11.64 0.06
N GLU A 105 -6.34 11.58 1.20
CA GLU A 105 -5.72 12.74 1.83
C GLU A 105 -4.21 12.76 1.57
N LEU A 106 -3.60 13.94 1.71
CA LEU A 106 -2.16 14.14 1.61
C LEU A 106 -1.55 14.53 2.95
N ALA A 107 -2.33 15.18 3.82
CA ALA A 107 -1.89 15.56 5.15
C ALA A 107 -2.05 14.39 6.13
N PRO A 108 -1.12 14.22 7.10
CA PRO A 108 -1.21 13.15 8.06
C PRO A 108 -2.34 13.37 9.08
N THR A 109 -2.99 12.27 9.45
CA THR A 109 -3.93 12.23 10.57
C THR A 109 -3.19 11.99 11.89
N GLN A 110 -2.14 11.16 11.85
CA GLN A 110 -1.27 10.89 12.99
C GLN A 110 0.20 10.96 12.59
N VAL A 111 1.02 11.43 13.51
CA VAL A 111 2.47 11.54 13.35
C VAL A 111 3.15 11.01 14.59
N TRP A 112 4.20 10.22 14.42
CA TRP A 112 5.07 9.81 15.53
C TRP A 112 6.52 9.65 15.06
N THR A 113 7.43 9.77 16.01
CA THR A 113 8.85 9.48 15.82
C THR A 113 9.22 8.18 16.53
N GLY A 114 10.23 7.50 16.02
CA GLY A 114 10.64 6.20 16.53
C GLY A 114 9.80 5.05 15.97
N GLY A 115 10.41 3.87 15.95
CA GLY A 115 9.77 2.68 15.39
C GLY A 115 8.64 2.15 16.28
N ARG A 116 7.56 1.72 15.65
CA ARG A 116 6.48 0.97 16.29
C ARG A 116 6.35 -0.40 15.65
N SER A 117 6.07 -1.40 16.45
CA SER A 117 5.81 -2.75 15.96
C SER A 117 4.50 -2.82 15.17
N PRO A 118 4.31 -3.84 14.32
CA PRO A 118 3.03 -4.04 13.63
C PRO A 118 1.83 -4.09 14.59
N ALA A 119 1.98 -4.71 15.76
CA ALA A 119 0.92 -4.77 16.78
C ALA A 119 0.56 -3.38 17.32
N GLN A 120 1.56 -2.51 17.52
CA GLN A 120 1.32 -1.13 17.96
C GLN A 120 0.65 -0.30 16.85
N VAL A 121 1.01 -0.51 15.60
CA VAL A 121 0.34 0.13 14.44
C VAL A 121 -1.10 -0.34 14.34
N GLN A 122 -1.36 -1.65 14.47
CA GLN A 122 -2.71 -2.19 14.49
C GLN A 122 -3.57 -1.58 15.60
N ALA A 123 -3.01 -1.41 16.79
CA ALA A 123 -3.73 -0.78 17.91
C ALA A 123 -4.13 0.68 17.60
N ILE A 124 -3.31 1.41 16.85
CA ILE A 124 -3.66 2.76 16.37
C ILE A 124 -4.82 2.69 15.37
N LEU A 125 -4.74 1.77 14.42
CA LEU A 125 -5.80 1.58 13.41
C LEU A 125 -7.13 1.22 14.07
N ASP A 126 -7.12 0.36 15.07
CA ASP A 126 -8.30 -0.06 15.82
C ASP A 126 -8.98 1.14 16.54
N LYS A 127 -8.18 2.04 17.11
CA LYS A 127 -8.70 3.29 17.71
C LYS A 127 -9.29 4.25 16.70
N LEU A 128 -8.86 4.17 15.44
CA LEU A 128 -9.38 5.01 14.34
C LEU A 128 -10.59 4.40 13.65
N GLY A 129 -11.09 3.26 14.12
CA GLY A 129 -12.31 2.63 13.61
C GLY A 129 -12.06 1.69 12.42
N GLN A 130 -10.94 1.05 12.41
CA GLN A 130 -10.60 0.01 11.42
C GLN A 130 -11.14 -1.34 11.79
#